data_383ff7e7678c55d888b8c9dfce1f06d0
#
_entry.id   383ff7e7678c55d888b8c9dfce1f06d0
#
_cell.length_a   1.000
_cell.length_b   1.000
_cell.length_c   1.000
_cell.angle_alpha   90.00
_cell.angle_beta   90.00
_cell.angle_gamma   90.00
#
_symmetry.space_group_name_H-M   'P 1'
#
loop_
_entity.id
_entity.type
_entity.pdbx_description
1 polymer ?
#
loop_
_entity_poly.entity_id
_entity_poly.type
_entity_poly.pdbx_seq_one_letter_code
_entity_poly.pdbx_strand_id
1 'polypeptide(L)'
;MILTTMQDAIGRTPVFKFTNKDYPIPLNSAIYAKLEHLNPGGSVKDRLGQYLIEEGFKTGKITSKTTIIEPTAGNTGIALALVALKHHLKTIFVVPEKFSTEKQQIMRALGALVINTPTSEGISGAIKKSKELAESIPDSYLPLQFENPDNPNAYYHTLAPEIIQELGTNFTSFVAGIGSGGTFAGTARYLKERIPNIRLIGVEPEGSILNGGEPGPHEIEGIGVEFIPPFFANLDIDGFETISDEEGFSYTRKLAKKNGLLVGSSSGAVFAAALKEAQRLPEGSQVLTIFPDVADRYLSKGIYL
;
A
#
# COMPACT_ATOMS: atom_id res chain seq x y z
N MET A 1 6.08 -11.36 -23.42
CA MET A 1 4.68 -11.38 -22.92
C MET A 1 3.86 -10.48 -23.82
N ILE A 2 2.68 -10.90 -24.28
CA ILE A 2 1.72 -10.04 -24.99
C ILE A 2 0.55 -9.83 -24.04
N LEU A 3 0.21 -8.59 -23.74
CA LEU A 3 -0.91 -8.21 -22.86
C LEU A 3 -2.11 -7.82 -23.71
N THR A 4 -3.29 -8.23 -23.31
CA THR A 4 -4.55 -7.79 -23.91
C THR A 4 -5.27 -6.75 -23.03
N THR A 5 -4.94 -6.73 -21.74
CA THR A 5 -5.38 -5.70 -20.78
C THR A 5 -4.24 -5.34 -19.83
N MET A 6 -4.22 -4.12 -19.31
CA MET A 6 -3.21 -3.73 -18.31
C MET A 6 -3.36 -4.47 -16.99
N GLN A 7 -4.54 -5.00 -16.70
CA GLN A 7 -4.77 -5.83 -15.51
C GLN A 7 -3.90 -7.10 -15.54
N ASP A 8 -3.60 -7.66 -16.70
CA ASP A 8 -2.78 -8.87 -16.84
C ASP A 8 -1.29 -8.62 -16.44
N ALA A 9 -0.90 -7.36 -16.29
CA ALA A 9 0.43 -6.96 -15.82
C ALA A 9 0.53 -6.77 -14.29
N ILE A 10 -0.59 -6.89 -13.56
CA ILE A 10 -0.58 -6.74 -12.10
C ILE A 10 0.18 -7.90 -11.45
N GLY A 11 1.03 -7.59 -10.49
CA GLY A 11 1.89 -8.56 -9.83
C GLY A 11 3.15 -8.90 -10.62
N ARG A 12 3.85 -9.94 -10.19
CA ARG A 12 5.16 -10.36 -10.72
C ARG A 12 6.15 -9.19 -10.76
N THR A 13 6.07 -8.35 -9.75
CA THR A 13 6.95 -7.19 -9.60
C THR A 13 8.35 -7.64 -9.19
N PRO A 14 9.41 -6.99 -9.65
CA PRO A 14 10.77 -7.36 -9.28
C PRO A 14 11.09 -7.08 -7.82
N VAL A 15 12.19 -7.66 -7.35
CA VAL A 15 12.77 -7.42 -6.04
C VAL A 15 14.11 -6.72 -6.20
N PHE A 16 14.35 -5.68 -5.40
CA PHE A 16 15.65 -5.00 -5.32
C PHE A 16 16.39 -5.42 -4.04
N LYS A 17 17.66 -5.81 -4.18
CA LYS A 17 18.51 -6.22 -3.07
C LYS A 17 19.48 -5.11 -2.70
N PHE A 18 19.45 -4.67 -1.44
CA PHE A 18 20.42 -3.75 -0.84
C PHE A 18 21.43 -4.51 0.02
N THR A 19 22.68 -4.08 -0.01
CA THR A 19 23.76 -4.65 0.77
C THR A 19 24.60 -3.55 1.43
N ASN A 20 25.64 -3.93 2.16
CA ASN A 20 26.58 -3.00 2.80
C ASN A 20 27.44 -2.16 1.84
N LYS A 21 27.30 -2.33 0.52
CA LYS A 21 28.04 -1.52 -0.47
C LYS A 21 27.57 -0.07 -0.49
N ASP A 22 26.25 0.14 -0.32
CA ASP A 22 25.65 1.47 -0.48
C ASP A 22 25.07 2.03 0.82
N TYR A 23 24.75 1.16 1.77
CA TYR A 23 24.08 1.51 3.03
C TYR A 23 24.74 0.80 4.22
N PRO A 24 24.58 1.32 5.45
CA PRO A 24 25.17 0.72 6.66
C PRO A 24 24.39 -0.55 7.10
N ILE A 25 24.37 -1.54 6.22
CA ILE A 25 23.80 -2.87 6.47
C ILE A 25 24.91 -3.77 7.03
N PRO A 26 24.69 -4.56 8.09
CA PRO A 26 25.69 -5.47 8.65
C PRO A 26 26.23 -6.46 7.60
N LEU A 27 27.45 -6.97 7.82
CA LEU A 27 28.09 -7.92 6.92
C LEU A 27 27.21 -9.15 6.69
N ASN A 28 27.21 -9.65 5.46
CA ASN A 28 26.41 -10.79 5.02
C ASN A 28 24.90 -10.64 5.18
N SER A 29 24.42 -9.48 5.67
CA SER A 29 23.01 -9.13 5.74
C SER A 29 22.55 -8.44 4.46
N ALA A 30 21.23 -8.46 4.22
CA ALA A 30 20.64 -7.74 3.08
C ALA A 30 19.21 -7.27 3.41
N ILE A 31 18.79 -6.21 2.70
CA ILE A 31 17.40 -5.78 2.66
C ILE A 31 16.87 -6.07 1.26
N TYR A 32 15.73 -6.74 1.18
CA TYR A 32 15.02 -7.04 -0.06
C TYR A 32 13.76 -6.21 -0.12
N ALA A 33 13.63 -5.36 -1.13
CA ALA A 33 12.46 -4.53 -1.36
C ALA A 33 11.64 -5.06 -2.54
N LYS A 34 10.41 -5.44 -2.31
CA LYS A 34 9.44 -5.77 -3.35
C LYS A 34 8.96 -4.49 -4.02
N LEU A 35 9.21 -4.33 -5.32
CA LEU A 35 9.01 -3.08 -6.05
C LEU A 35 7.56 -2.95 -6.56
N GLU A 36 6.61 -2.77 -5.66
CA GLU A 36 5.17 -2.71 -5.96
C GLU A 36 4.76 -1.43 -6.72
N HIS A 37 5.62 -0.41 -6.75
CA HIS A 37 5.44 0.77 -7.60
C HIS A 37 5.51 0.46 -9.11
N LEU A 38 5.99 -0.73 -9.50
CA LEU A 38 6.05 -1.19 -10.88
C LEU A 38 4.79 -1.91 -11.36
N ASN A 39 3.78 -2.04 -10.52
CA ASN A 39 2.44 -2.44 -11.00
C ASN A 39 1.92 -1.41 -12.02
N PRO A 40 1.04 -1.80 -12.97
CA PRO A 40 0.59 -0.95 -14.06
C PRO A 40 -0.14 0.32 -13.61
N GLY A 41 -0.88 0.29 -12.51
CA GLY A 41 -1.47 1.45 -11.87
C GLY A 41 -0.51 2.19 -10.93
N GLY A 42 0.75 1.75 -10.85
CA GLY A 42 1.85 2.39 -10.10
C GLY A 42 1.78 2.18 -8.59
N SER A 43 1.11 1.15 -8.08
CA SER A 43 1.12 0.87 -6.64
C SER A 43 0.74 -0.56 -6.26
N VAL A 44 1.05 -0.93 -5.02
CA VAL A 44 0.64 -2.17 -4.37
C VAL A 44 -0.88 -2.35 -4.34
N LYS A 45 -1.65 -1.27 -4.48
CA LYS A 45 -3.12 -1.28 -4.46
C LYS A 45 -3.72 -1.92 -5.72
N ASP A 46 -2.97 -2.07 -6.79
CA ASP A 46 -3.44 -2.75 -7.99
C ASP A 46 -3.83 -4.20 -7.68
N ARG A 47 -3.08 -4.88 -6.80
CA ARG A 47 -3.43 -6.20 -6.29
C ARG A 47 -4.75 -6.20 -5.51
N LEU A 48 -4.97 -5.18 -4.69
CA LEU A 48 -6.21 -5.01 -3.96
C LEU A 48 -7.39 -4.78 -4.90
N GLY A 49 -7.25 -3.85 -5.84
CA GLY A 49 -8.30 -3.53 -6.82
C GLY A 49 -8.71 -4.75 -7.64
N GLN A 50 -7.73 -5.53 -8.10
CA GLN A 50 -7.97 -6.77 -8.83
C GLN A 50 -8.71 -7.80 -7.96
N TYR A 51 -8.21 -8.06 -6.76
CA TYR A 51 -8.81 -9.06 -5.88
C TYR A 51 -10.25 -8.72 -5.48
N LEU A 52 -10.51 -7.45 -5.11
CA LEU A 52 -11.84 -7.00 -4.71
C LEU A 52 -12.88 -7.13 -5.85
N ILE A 53 -12.51 -6.78 -7.07
CA ILE A 53 -13.42 -6.89 -8.22
C ILE A 53 -13.62 -8.34 -8.61
N GLU A 54 -12.57 -9.16 -8.70
CA GLU A 54 -12.68 -10.58 -9.05
C GLU A 54 -13.47 -11.36 -7.98
N GLU A 55 -13.20 -11.15 -6.70
CA GLU A 55 -13.95 -11.79 -5.62
C GLU A 55 -15.40 -11.29 -5.57
N GLY A 56 -15.62 -10.01 -5.87
CA GLY A 56 -16.97 -9.44 -6.00
C GLY A 56 -17.79 -10.14 -7.09
N PHE A 57 -17.22 -10.41 -8.25
CA PHE A 57 -17.88 -11.19 -9.32
C PHE A 57 -18.12 -12.64 -8.88
N LYS A 58 -17.12 -13.29 -8.31
CA LYS A 58 -17.19 -14.68 -7.86
C LYS A 58 -18.25 -14.91 -6.80
N THR A 59 -18.43 -13.95 -5.90
CA THR A 59 -19.43 -14.01 -4.82
C THR A 59 -20.81 -13.44 -5.21
N GLY A 60 -20.95 -12.91 -6.42
CA GLY A 60 -22.19 -12.32 -6.92
C GLY A 60 -22.50 -10.92 -6.35
N LYS A 61 -21.56 -10.29 -5.63
CA LYS A 61 -21.65 -8.90 -5.16
C LYS A 61 -21.48 -7.88 -6.29
N ILE A 62 -20.81 -8.27 -7.36
CA ILE A 62 -20.59 -7.47 -8.56
C ILE A 62 -21.20 -8.18 -9.76
N THR A 63 -21.93 -7.43 -10.56
CA THR A 63 -22.47 -7.82 -11.88
C THR A 63 -21.95 -6.85 -12.94
N SER A 64 -22.23 -7.10 -14.21
CA SER A 64 -21.88 -6.17 -15.30
C SER A 64 -22.58 -4.79 -15.23
N LYS A 65 -23.55 -4.62 -14.33
CA LYS A 65 -24.30 -3.37 -14.14
C LYS A 65 -23.86 -2.62 -12.88
N THR A 66 -23.06 -3.25 -12.03
CA THR A 66 -22.67 -2.71 -10.72
C THR A 66 -21.82 -1.44 -10.87
N THR A 67 -22.13 -0.44 -10.05
CA THR A 67 -21.30 0.76 -9.88
C THR A 67 -20.39 0.56 -8.66
N ILE A 68 -19.09 0.66 -8.85
CA ILE A 68 -18.12 0.61 -7.74
C ILE A 68 -18.03 1.99 -7.10
N ILE A 69 -18.21 2.07 -5.78
CA ILE A 69 -18.11 3.32 -5.02
C ILE A 69 -17.08 3.13 -3.93
N GLU A 70 -16.07 4.00 -3.81
CA GLU A 70 -15.03 3.87 -2.76
C GLU A 70 -14.62 5.23 -2.22
N PRO A 71 -14.59 5.39 -0.87
CA PRO A 71 -13.90 6.51 -0.25
C PRO A 71 -12.39 6.28 -0.29
N THR A 72 -11.62 7.16 -0.91
CA THR A 72 -10.19 6.91 -1.13
C THR A 72 -9.36 8.17 -1.13
N ALA A 73 -8.13 8.07 -0.61
CA ALA A 73 -7.10 9.11 -0.73
C ALA A 73 -6.27 9.01 -2.04
N GLY A 74 -6.52 8.00 -2.89
CA GLY A 74 -5.85 7.94 -4.20
C GLY A 74 -5.54 6.57 -4.75
N ASN A 75 -4.52 5.87 -4.26
CA ASN A 75 -4.00 4.63 -4.90
C ASN A 75 -5.06 3.53 -5.06
N THR A 76 -5.94 3.36 -4.08
CA THR A 76 -7.04 2.37 -4.15
C THR A 76 -8.04 2.74 -5.24
N GLY A 77 -8.40 4.03 -5.37
CA GLY A 77 -9.28 4.50 -6.43
C GLY A 77 -8.67 4.28 -7.82
N ILE A 78 -7.38 4.55 -8.00
CA ILE A 78 -6.67 4.29 -9.26
C ILE A 78 -6.71 2.81 -9.59
N ALA A 79 -6.41 1.94 -8.63
CA ALA A 79 -6.41 0.50 -8.81
C ALA A 79 -7.80 -0.05 -9.19
N LEU A 80 -8.84 0.38 -8.47
CA LEU A 80 -10.22 -0.01 -8.79
C LEU A 80 -10.66 0.50 -10.17
N ALA A 81 -10.31 1.75 -10.54
CA ALA A 81 -10.61 2.29 -11.86
C ALA A 81 -9.92 1.47 -12.96
N LEU A 82 -8.63 1.16 -12.80
CA LEU A 82 -7.87 0.37 -13.77
C LEU A 82 -8.50 -1.00 -14.03
N VAL A 83 -8.86 -1.70 -12.96
CA VAL A 83 -9.45 -3.04 -13.06
C VAL A 83 -10.90 -2.99 -13.58
N ALA A 84 -11.67 -1.98 -13.18
CA ALA A 84 -13.04 -1.76 -13.63
C ALA A 84 -13.17 -1.61 -15.16
N LEU A 85 -12.14 -1.03 -15.82
CA LEU A 85 -12.12 -0.87 -17.29
C LEU A 85 -12.31 -2.19 -18.05
N LYS A 86 -11.66 -3.28 -17.62
CA LYS A 86 -11.80 -4.60 -18.25
C LYS A 86 -13.23 -5.14 -18.22
N HIS A 87 -13.97 -4.76 -17.19
CA HIS A 87 -15.33 -5.24 -16.93
C HIS A 87 -16.40 -4.22 -17.34
N HIS A 88 -15.99 -3.07 -17.91
CA HIS A 88 -16.87 -1.96 -18.27
C HIS A 88 -17.74 -1.44 -17.11
N LEU A 89 -17.21 -1.55 -15.87
CA LEU A 89 -17.92 -1.08 -14.68
C LEU A 89 -17.81 0.45 -14.51
N LYS A 90 -18.87 1.04 -14.00
CA LYS A 90 -18.84 2.44 -13.58
C LYS A 90 -18.12 2.55 -12.23
N THR A 91 -17.34 3.63 -12.06
CA THR A 91 -16.63 3.91 -10.82
C THR A 91 -16.91 5.32 -10.32
N ILE A 92 -17.18 5.46 -9.03
CA ILE A 92 -17.38 6.73 -8.34
C ILE A 92 -16.45 6.74 -7.13
N PHE A 93 -15.53 7.70 -7.07
CA PHE A 93 -14.63 7.83 -5.94
C PHE A 93 -14.91 9.10 -5.17
N VAL A 94 -15.04 8.97 -3.85
CA VAL A 94 -15.24 10.08 -2.95
C VAL A 94 -13.91 10.42 -2.30
N VAL A 95 -13.42 11.63 -2.54
CA VAL A 95 -12.06 12.04 -2.21
C VAL A 95 -12.09 13.39 -1.47
N PRO A 96 -11.55 13.49 -0.26
CA PRO A 96 -11.37 14.79 0.39
C PRO A 96 -10.50 15.72 -0.44
N GLU A 97 -10.89 17.00 -0.56
CA GLU A 97 -10.25 17.99 -1.47
C GLU A 97 -8.72 18.13 -1.27
N LYS A 98 -8.24 17.97 -0.02
CA LYS A 98 -6.82 18.11 0.32
C LYS A 98 -5.90 17.05 -0.32
N PHE A 99 -6.44 15.93 -0.76
CA PHE A 99 -5.63 14.85 -1.29
C PHE A 99 -5.19 15.09 -2.73
N SER A 100 -4.08 14.45 -3.11
CA SER A 100 -3.30 14.65 -4.34
C SER A 100 -4.17 14.88 -5.59
N THR A 101 -3.97 16.04 -6.21
CA THR A 101 -4.60 16.41 -7.48
C THR A 101 -4.19 15.45 -8.60
N GLU A 102 -2.93 14.99 -8.60
CA GLU A 102 -2.40 14.04 -9.58
C GLU A 102 -3.16 12.72 -9.53
N LYS A 103 -3.37 12.18 -8.33
CA LYS A 103 -4.14 10.94 -8.15
C LYS A 103 -5.59 11.10 -8.62
N GLN A 104 -6.22 12.24 -8.34
CA GLN A 104 -7.57 12.52 -8.82
C GLN A 104 -7.63 12.65 -10.35
N GLN A 105 -6.62 13.26 -10.98
CA GLN A 105 -6.52 13.35 -12.44
C GLN A 105 -6.36 11.96 -13.07
N ILE A 106 -5.53 11.08 -12.50
CA ILE A 106 -5.37 9.70 -12.98
C ILE A 106 -6.70 8.94 -12.89
N MET A 107 -7.44 9.03 -11.77
CA MET A 107 -8.75 8.40 -11.65
C MET A 107 -9.73 8.89 -12.72
N ARG A 108 -9.78 10.20 -12.97
CA ARG A 108 -10.63 10.77 -14.05
C ARG A 108 -10.18 10.32 -15.44
N ALA A 109 -8.88 10.23 -15.69
CA ALA A 109 -8.33 9.73 -16.97
C ALA A 109 -8.71 8.27 -17.22
N LEU A 110 -8.86 7.47 -16.16
CA LEU A 110 -9.37 6.09 -16.21
C LEU A 110 -10.91 6.02 -16.28
N GLY A 111 -11.61 7.15 -16.45
CA GLY A 111 -13.06 7.20 -16.64
C GLY A 111 -13.89 7.25 -15.34
N ALA A 112 -13.26 7.40 -14.18
CA ALA A 112 -13.98 7.49 -12.92
C ALA A 112 -14.63 8.86 -12.70
N LEU A 113 -15.82 8.87 -12.10
CA LEU A 113 -16.41 10.06 -11.50
C LEU A 113 -15.76 10.30 -10.13
N VAL A 114 -15.13 11.46 -9.95
CA VAL A 114 -14.53 11.86 -8.67
C VAL A 114 -15.41 12.93 -8.03
N ILE A 115 -15.91 12.66 -6.84
CA ILE A 115 -16.71 13.56 -6.00
C ILE A 115 -15.82 13.99 -4.83
N ASN A 116 -15.64 15.31 -4.68
CA ASN A 116 -14.86 15.83 -3.58
C ASN A 116 -15.72 16.11 -2.34
N THR A 117 -15.15 15.87 -1.15
CA THR A 117 -15.71 16.27 0.14
C THR A 117 -14.83 17.33 0.80
N PRO A 118 -15.40 18.16 1.71
CA PRO A 118 -14.62 19.17 2.41
C PRO A 118 -13.42 18.58 3.14
N THR A 119 -12.28 19.28 3.07
CA THR A 119 -11.04 18.89 3.76
C THR A 119 -11.24 18.71 5.27
N SER A 120 -12.10 19.54 5.89
CA SER A 120 -12.41 19.49 7.33
C SER A 120 -13.08 18.19 7.78
N GLU A 121 -13.73 17.47 6.87
CA GLU A 121 -14.41 16.20 7.18
C GLU A 121 -13.49 14.98 7.07
N GLY A 122 -12.30 15.16 6.48
CA GLY A 122 -11.32 14.09 6.31
C GLY A 122 -11.85 12.85 5.58
N ILE A 123 -11.22 11.71 5.84
CA ILE A 123 -11.65 10.42 5.24
C ILE A 123 -13.01 9.95 5.78
N SER A 124 -13.36 10.32 7.01
CA SER A 124 -14.63 9.97 7.62
C SER A 124 -15.84 10.59 6.88
N GLY A 125 -15.70 11.84 6.43
CA GLY A 125 -16.69 12.49 5.56
C GLY A 125 -16.83 11.80 4.20
N ALA A 126 -15.73 11.37 3.61
CA ALA A 126 -15.75 10.62 2.36
C ALA A 126 -16.44 9.25 2.53
N ILE A 127 -16.20 8.54 3.65
CA ILE A 127 -16.87 7.28 3.97
C ILE A 127 -18.39 7.50 4.11
N LYS A 128 -18.79 8.52 4.87
CA LYS A 128 -20.23 8.86 5.04
C LYS A 128 -20.88 9.13 3.68
N LYS A 129 -20.26 9.98 2.87
CA LYS A 129 -20.76 10.34 1.54
C LYS A 129 -20.84 9.15 0.59
N SER A 130 -19.88 8.23 0.67
CA SER A 130 -19.87 7.00 -0.14
C SER A 130 -21.06 6.08 0.24
N LYS A 131 -21.36 5.94 1.53
CA LYS A 131 -22.52 5.18 2.01
C LYS A 131 -23.85 5.79 1.54
N GLU A 132 -24.01 7.11 1.63
CA GLU A 132 -25.19 7.82 1.09
C GLU A 132 -25.37 7.59 -0.43
N LEU A 133 -24.29 7.63 -1.20
CA LEU A 133 -24.33 7.36 -2.63
C LEU A 133 -24.73 5.92 -2.92
N ALA A 134 -24.20 4.96 -2.17
CA ALA A 134 -24.51 3.55 -2.34
C ALA A 134 -26.00 3.26 -2.05
N GLU A 135 -26.60 3.93 -1.07
CA GLU A 135 -28.05 3.83 -0.79
C GLU A 135 -28.93 4.39 -1.92
N SER A 136 -28.41 5.40 -2.65
CA SER A 136 -29.14 6.08 -3.72
C SER A 136 -28.95 5.47 -5.11
N ILE A 137 -27.90 4.67 -5.31
CA ILE A 137 -27.55 4.08 -6.60
C ILE A 137 -27.83 2.58 -6.57
N PRO A 138 -28.85 2.11 -7.32
CA PRO A 138 -29.12 0.68 -7.45
C PRO A 138 -27.88 -0.05 -8.02
N ASP A 139 -27.70 -1.31 -7.62
CA ASP A 139 -26.58 -2.16 -8.03
C ASP A 139 -25.21 -1.51 -7.77
N SER A 140 -25.00 -0.95 -6.58
CA SER A 140 -23.72 -0.42 -6.14
C SER A 140 -22.96 -1.43 -5.27
N TYR A 141 -21.62 -1.41 -5.37
CA TYR A 141 -20.72 -2.15 -4.50
C TYR A 141 -19.75 -1.20 -3.84
N LEU A 142 -19.67 -1.29 -2.51
CA LEU A 142 -18.83 -0.46 -1.65
C LEU A 142 -17.73 -1.33 -1.04
N PRO A 143 -16.52 -1.35 -1.62
CA PRO A 143 -15.41 -2.18 -1.13
C PRO A 143 -15.02 -1.89 0.32
N LEU A 144 -14.94 -0.61 0.73
CA LEU A 144 -14.57 -0.16 2.07
C LEU A 144 -13.26 -0.80 2.57
N GLN A 145 -12.14 -0.42 1.97
CA GLN A 145 -10.83 -1.01 2.22
C GLN A 145 -10.40 -1.09 3.69
N PHE A 146 -10.93 -0.22 4.55
CA PHE A 146 -10.60 -0.20 5.98
C PHE A 146 -11.39 -1.22 6.83
N GLU A 147 -12.50 -1.74 6.30
CA GLU A 147 -13.43 -2.64 7.00
C GLU A 147 -13.47 -4.04 6.35
N ASN A 148 -13.18 -4.14 5.06
CA ASN A 148 -13.35 -5.36 4.28
C ASN A 148 -12.24 -6.38 4.52
N PRO A 149 -12.55 -7.60 5.00
CA PRO A 149 -11.56 -8.66 5.21
C PRO A 149 -10.87 -9.13 3.91
N ASP A 150 -11.43 -8.83 2.75
CA ASP A 150 -10.82 -9.11 1.46
C ASP A 150 -9.58 -8.23 1.19
N ASN A 151 -9.42 -7.11 1.94
CA ASN A 151 -8.22 -6.31 1.84
C ASN A 151 -6.95 -7.08 2.25
N PRO A 152 -6.82 -7.64 3.46
CA PRO A 152 -5.66 -8.49 3.77
C PRO A 152 -5.61 -9.78 2.94
N ASN A 153 -6.75 -10.36 2.56
CA ASN A 153 -6.80 -11.55 1.73
C ASN A 153 -6.17 -11.34 0.35
N ALA A 154 -6.32 -10.15 -0.24
CA ALA A 154 -5.69 -9.80 -1.51
C ALA A 154 -4.16 -10.04 -1.47
N TYR A 155 -3.50 -9.60 -0.44
CA TYR A 155 -2.04 -9.74 -0.31
C TYR A 155 -1.61 -11.13 0.17
N TYR A 156 -2.44 -11.77 1.00
CA TYR A 156 -2.23 -13.15 1.41
C TYR A 156 -2.22 -14.11 0.21
N HIS A 157 -3.13 -13.90 -0.76
CA HIS A 157 -3.27 -14.78 -1.93
C HIS A 157 -2.43 -14.36 -3.15
N THR A 158 -1.85 -13.17 -3.17
CA THR A 158 -1.11 -12.67 -4.34
C THR A 158 0.34 -12.30 -4.04
N LEU A 159 0.56 -11.28 -3.21
CA LEU A 159 1.89 -10.72 -2.94
C LEU A 159 2.78 -11.69 -2.14
N ALA A 160 2.26 -12.22 -1.06
CA ALA A 160 3.06 -13.04 -0.14
C ALA A 160 3.48 -14.40 -0.75
N PRO A 161 2.62 -15.14 -1.48
CA PRO A 161 3.05 -16.32 -2.25
C PRO A 161 4.12 -16.01 -3.28
N GLU A 162 4.01 -14.89 -4.00
CA GLU A 162 4.99 -14.44 -4.98
C GLU A 162 6.34 -14.17 -4.35
N ILE A 163 6.39 -13.52 -3.20
CA ILE A 163 7.62 -13.29 -2.42
C ILE A 163 8.29 -14.61 -2.05
N ILE A 164 7.54 -15.56 -1.50
CA ILE A 164 8.08 -16.87 -1.11
C ILE A 164 8.56 -17.67 -2.32
N GLN A 165 7.84 -17.61 -3.42
CA GLN A 165 8.24 -18.29 -4.67
C GLN A 165 9.55 -17.73 -5.24
N GLU A 166 9.75 -16.41 -5.16
CA GLU A 166 10.93 -15.73 -5.72
C GLU A 166 12.17 -15.82 -4.81
N LEU A 167 11.99 -15.75 -3.50
CA LEU A 167 13.05 -15.52 -2.53
C LEU A 167 13.21 -16.64 -1.50
N GLY A 168 12.26 -17.59 -1.43
CA GLY A 168 12.25 -18.63 -0.41
C GLY A 168 11.84 -18.13 0.97
N THR A 169 12.26 -18.85 2.01
CA THR A 169 11.81 -18.63 3.40
C THR A 169 12.91 -18.11 4.33
N ASN A 170 14.07 -17.72 3.79
CA ASN A 170 15.21 -17.33 4.62
C ASN A 170 15.16 -15.83 5.00
N PHE A 171 14.06 -15.41 5.67
CA PHE A 171 13.93 -14.06 6.20
C PHE A 171 13.93 -14.04 7.73
N THR A 172 14.64 -13.05 8.29
CA THR A 172 14.68 -12.79 9.73
C THR A 172 13.56 -11.82 10.14
N SER A 173 13.26 -10.83 9.29
CA SER A 173 12.26 -9.80 9.60
C SER A 173 11.50 -9.36 8.34
N PHE A 174 10.23 -9.00 8.54
CA PHE A 174 9.37 -8.32 7.59
C PHE A 174 9.02 -6.94 8.13
N VAL A 175 9.41 -5.90 7.39
CA VAL A 175 9.25 -4.49 7.75
C VAL A 175 8.37 -3.83 6.69
N ALA A 176 7.18 -3.35 7.04
CA ALA A 176 6.31 -2.71 6.05
C ALA A 176 5.42 -1.62 6.64
N GLY A 177 5.07 -0.64 5.80
CA GLY A 177 4.22 0.48 6.17
C GLY A 177 2.76 0.07 6.37
N ILE A 178 2.12 0.73 7.33
CA ILE A 178 0.74 0.48 7.70
C ILE A 178 -0.11 1.74 7.42
N GLY A 179 -1.00 1.61 6.42
CA GLY A 179 -2.10 2.54 6.17
C GLY A 179 -3.42 1.83 6.47
N SER A 180 -4.17 1.34 5.46
CA SER A 180 -5.38 0.53 5.72
C SER A 180 -5.09 -0.81 6.44
N GLY A 181 -3.83 -1.20 6.55
CA GLY A 181 -3.41 -2.41 7.25
C GLY A 181 -3.37 -3.67 6.39
N GLY A 182 -4.09 -3.72 5.27
CA GLY A 182 -4.25 -4.94 4.49
C GLY A 182 -2.94 -5.52 3.95
N THR A 183 -2.07 -4.68 3.38
CA THR A 183 -0.77 -5.12 2.83
C THR A 183 0.09 -5.77 3.91
N PHE A 184 0.23 -5.09 5.06
CA PHE A 184 0.99 -5.63 6.19
C PHE A 184 0.36 -6.92 6.72
N ALA A 185 -0.92 -6.87 7.11
CA ALA A 185 -1.60 -7.99 7.76
C ALA A 185 -1.68 -9.25 6.88
N GLY A 186 -2.06 -9.09 5.60
CA GLY A 186 -2.14 -10.23 4.68
C GLY A 186 -0.79 -10.88 4.41
N THR A 187 0.24 -10.07 4.16
CA THR A 187 1.60 -10.56 3.93
C THR A 187 2.17 -11.20 5.20
N ALA A 188 2.06 -10.52 6.35
CA ALA A 188 2.55 -11.02 7.63
C ALA A 188 1.94 -12.36 8.02
N ARG A 189 0.61 -12.52 7.89
CA ARG A 189 -0.08 -13.78 8.17
C ARG A 189 0.49 -14.92 7.33
N TYR A 190 0.64 -14.74 6.03
CA TYR A 190 1.19 -15.75 5.13
C TYR A 190 2.64 -16.11 5.47
N LEU A 191 3.46 -15.09 5.79
CA LEU A 191 4.86 -15.29 6.17
C LEU A 191 5.01 -16.02 7.50
N LYS A 192 4.25 -15.65 8.54
CA LYS A 192 4.28 -16.35 9.86
C LYS A 192 3.93 -17.83 9.76
N GLU A 193 2.99 -18.21 8.88
CA GLU A 193 2.65 -19.62 8.65
C GLU A 193 3.81 -20.45 8.08
N ARG A 194 4.74 -19.82 7.35
CA ARG A 194 5.86 -20.46 6.64
C ARG A 194 7.22 -20.23 7.29
N ILE A 195 7.33 -19.15 8.04
CA ILE A 195 8.52 -18.72 8.76
C ILE A 195 8.07 -18.34 10.18
N PRO A 196 7.78 -19.31 11.07
CA PRO A 196 7.18 -19.04 12.38
C PRO A 196 7.94 -18.01 13.24
N ASN A 197 9.26 -17.95 13.08
CA ASN A 197 10.14 -17.04 13.85
C ASN A 197 10.42 -15.71 13.14
N ILE A 198 9.76 -15.42 12.00
CA ILE A 198 9.94 -14.11 11.34
C ILE A 198 9.46 -12.99 12.26
N ARG A 199 10.29 -11.96 12.40
CA ARG A 199 9.89 -10.75 13.13
C ARG A 199 9.00 -9.88 12.24
N LEU A 200 7.95 -9.31 12.81
CA LEU A 200 7.01 -8.42 12.14
C LEU A 200 7.16 -7.01 12.69
N ILE A 201 7.58 -6.08 11.85
CA ILE A 201 7.79 -4.68 12.21
C ILE A 201 6.87 -3.78 11.37
N GLY A 202 5.91 -3.14 12.03
CA GLY A 202 5.06 -2.12 11.41
C GLY A 202 5.80 -0.80 11.28
N VAL A 203 5.53 -0.04 10.21
CA VAL A 203 6.10 1.30 10.01
C VAL A 203 4.99 2.32 9.89
N GLU A 204 5.12 3.40 10.64
CA GLU A 204 4.21 4.54 10.63
C GLU A 204 4.98 5.86 10.59
N PRO A 205 4.36 6.97 10.14
CA PRO A 205 4.93 8.30 10.30
C PRO A 205 4.70 8.84 11.72
N GLU A 206 5.48 9.82 12.13
CA GLU A 206 5.15 10.67 13.28
C GLU A 206 3.75 11.27 13.08
N GLY A 207 2.93 11.27 14.13
CA GLY A 207 1.52 11.66 14.05
C GLY A 207 0.53 10.52 13.77
N SER A 208 1.02 9.29 13.61
CA SER A 208 0.21 8.07 13.63
C SER A 208 0.18 7.45 15.03
N ILE A 209 -0.79 6.57 15.31
CA ILE A 209 -1.09 6.11 16.68
C ILE A 209 -0.72 4.65 16.97
N LEU A 210 -0.18 3.90 16.01
CA LEU A 210 0.04 2.45 16.19
C LEU A 210 1.11 2.13 17.24
N ASN A 211 2.12 3.00 17.36
CA ASN A 211 3.19 2.90 18.35
C ASN A 211 2.89 3.67 19.65
N GLY A 212 1.62 3.99 19.90
CA GLY A 212 1.19 4.73 21.10
C GLY A 212 1.45 6.24 21.05
N GLY A 213 1.71 6.80 19.86
CA GLY A 213 1.84 8.24 19.65
C GLY A 213 0.50 8.98 19.69
N GLU A 214 0.58 10.32 19.82
CA GLU A 214 -0.60 11.18 19.69
C GLU A 214 -0.90 11.44 18.20
N PRO A 215 -2.21 11.48 17.81
CA PRO A 215 -2.57 11.78 16.43
C PRO A 215 -2.15 13.19 16.04
N GLY A 216 -1.50 13.31 14.89
CA GLY A 216 -0.99 14.58 14.39
C GLY A 216 -0.82 14.59 12.86
N PRO A 217 -0.54 15.76 12.27
CA PRO A 217 -0.30 15.87 10.83
C PRO A 217 1.04 15.24 10.45
N HIS A 218 1.09 14.65 9.25
CA HIS A 218 2.30 14.17 8.59
C HIS A 218 2.19 14.33 7.07
N GLU A 219 3.33 14.37 6.38
CA GLU A 219 3.39 14.54 4.92
C GLU A 219 3.73 13.23 4.18
N ILE A 220 4.20 12.21 4.89
CA ILE A 220 4.35 10.86 4.32
C ILE A 220 2.97 10.31 4.01
N GLU A 221 2.70 10.02 2.72
CA GLU A 221 1.40 9.52 2.28
C GLU A 221 1.37 7.99 2.16
N GLY A 222 0.16 7.43 2.32
CA GLY A 222 -0.13 6.00 2.12
C GLY A 222 0.11 5.12 3.32
N ILE A 223 0.75 5.64 4.35
CA ILE A 223 0.91 5.03 5.68
C ILE A 223 0.52 6.05 6.76
N GLY A 224 0.30 5.56 7.98
CA GLY A 224 -0.24 6.35 9.08
C GLY A 224 -1.74 6.20 9.24
N VAL A 225 -2.19 6.14 10.48
CA VAL A 225 -3.59 5.91 10.86
C VAL A 225 -4.00 6.73 12.08
N GLU A 226 -5.28 7.10 12.11
CA GLU A 226 -5.95 7.76 13.24
C GLU A 226 -6.77 6.77 14.08
N PHE A 227 -6.82 5.49 13.64
CA PHE A 227 -7.49 4.38 14.34
C PHE A 227 -6.77 3.07 14.04
N ILE A 228 -6.88 2.08 14.92
CA ILE A 228 -6.25 0.77 14.73
C ILE A 228 -7.06 -0.04 13.73
N PRO A 229 -6.50 -0.41 12.55
CA PRO A 229 -7.19 -1.26 11.60
C PRO A 229 -7.56 -2.62 12.20
N PRO A 230 -8.76 -3.17 11.90
CA PRO A 230 -9.25 -4.40 12.51
C PRO A 230 -8.47 -5.66 12.11
N PHE A 231 -7.58 -5.55 11.13
CA PHE A 231 -6.89 -6.71 10.52
C PHE A 231 -5.73 -7.26 11.36
N PHE A 232 -5.37 -6.61 12.47
CA PHE A 232 -4.23 -6.99 13.33
C PHE A 232 -4.59 -7.88 14.51
N ALA A 233 -5.88 -8.13 14.77
CA ALA A 233 -6.37 -8.80 15.98
C ALA A 233 -5.71 -10.16 16.29
N ASN A 234 -5.17 -10.84 15.29
CA ASN A 234 -4.54 -12.17 15.43
C ASN A 234 -3.07 -12.16 14.93
N LEU A 235 -2.42 -11.00 14.90
CA LEU A 235 -1.02 -10.88 14.51
C LEU A 235 -0.18 -10.51 15.74
N ASP A 236 0.80 -11.34 16.02
CA ASP A 236 1.82 -11.03 17.00
C ASP A 236 2.89 -10.15 16.32
N ILE A 237 2.73 -8.82 16.48
CA ILE A 237 3.61 -7.82 15.90
C ILE A 237 4.73 -7.56 16.90
N ASP A 238 5.98 -7.78 16.46
CA ASP A 238 7.17 -7.68 17.31
C ASP A 238 7.56 -6.23 17.64
N GLY A 239 7.08 -5.24 16.86
CA GLY A 239 7.33 -3.83 17.13
C GLY A 239 6.87 -2.89 16.02
N PHE A 240 6.99 -1.60 16.30
CA PHE A 240 6.71 -0.52 15.36
C PHE A 240 7.91 0.43 15.26
N GLU A 241 8.16 0.95 14.06
CA GLU A 241 9.09 2.03 13.81
C GLU A 241 8.31 3.28 13.39
N THR A 242 8.47 4.33 14.18
CA THR A 242 7.92 5.65 13.86
C THR A 242 8.99 6.47 13.16
N ILE A 243 8.69 6.98 11.95
CA ILE A 243 9.62 7.68 11.07
C ILE A 243 9.13 9.10 10.83
N SER A 244 10.01 10.09 11.01
CA SER A 244 9.67 11.49 10.72
C SER A 244 9.59 11.74 9.21
N ASP A 245 8.87 12.79 8.80
CA ASP A 245 8.78 13.21 7.39
C ASP A 245 10.17 13.50 6.82
N GLU A 246 11.04 14.20 7.58
CA GLU A 246 12.41 14.50 7.18
C GLU A 246 13.23 13.23 6.89
N GLU A 247 13.18 12.25 7.78
CA GLU A 247 13.89 10.98 7.62
C GLU A 247 13.34 10.22 6.41
N GLY A 248 12.03 10.09 6.28
CA GLY A 248 11.36 9.42 5.16
C GLY A 248 11.75 10.07 3.81
N PHE A 249 11.68 11.39 3.70
CA PHE A 249 12.04 12.11 2.47
C PHE A 249 13.54 12.04 2.18
N SER A 250 14.40 12.10 3.20
CA SER A 250 15.85 11.93 3.04
C SER A 250 16.17 10.59 2.38
N TYR A 251 15.56 9.49 2.86
CA TYR A 251 15.78 8.18 2.25
C TYR A 251 15.13 8.04 0.88
N THR A 252 13.97 8.65 0.63
CA THR A 252 13.37 8.71 -0.71
C THR A 252 14.33 9.34 -1.72
N ARG A 253 14.97 10.47 -1.37
CA ARG A 253 16.00 11.13 -2.21
C ARG A 253 17.25 10.28 -2.37
N LYS A 254 17.71 9.60 -1.31
CA LYS A 254 18.88 8.70 -1.37
C LYS A 254 18.61 7.51 -2.30
N LEU A 255 17.45 6.89 -2.23
CA LEU A 255 17.04 5.79 -3.12
C LEU A 255 17.04 6.24 -4.59
N ALA A 256 16.51 7.42 -4.90
CA ALA A 256 16.56 7.97 -6.24
C ALA A 256 18.02 8.23 -6.71
N LYS A 257 18.82 8.94 -5.92
CA LYS A 257 20.17 9.37 -6.31
C LYS A 257 21.17 8.21 -6.40
N LYS A 258 21.07 7.21 -5.52
CA LYS A 258 22.04 6.09 -5.47
C LYS A 258 21.61 4.89 -6.29
N ASN A 259 20.33 4.61 -6.36
CA ASN A 259 19.80 3.36 -6.90
C ASN A 259 18.90 3.56 -8.13
N GLY A 260 18.55 4.81 -8.49
CA GLY A 260 17.60 5.10 -9.57
C GLY A 260 16.16 4.70 -9.25
N LEU A 261 15.83 4.51 -7.97
CA LEU A 261 14.50 4.10 -7.53
C LEU A 261 13.64 5.35 -7.30
N LEU A 262 12.71 5.59 -8.23
CA LEU A 262 11.74 6.69 -8.17
C LEU A 262 10.47 6.21 -7.49
N VAL A 263 10.42 6.33 -6.18
CA VAL A 263 9.38 5.75 -5.30
C VAL A 263 8.72 6.81 -4.42
N GLY A 264 7.51 6.55 -3.92
CA GLY A 264 6.81 7.47 -3.01
C GLY A 264 7.48 7.60 -1.63
N SER A 265 7.05 8.60 -0.86
CA SER A 265 7.59 8.94 0.45
C SER A 265 7.53 7.78 1.47
N SER A 266 6.48 6.98 1.43
CA SER A 266 6.36 5.78 2.28
C SER A 266 7.44 4.74 2.02
N SER A 267 7.98 4.65 0.77
CA SER A 267 9.10 3.76 0.47
C SER A 267 10.39 4.22 1.15
N GLY A 268 10.63 5.53 1.24
CA GLY A 268 11.74 6.09 2.03
C GLY A 268 11.60 5.77 3.51
N ALA A 269 10.39 5.93 4.06
CA ALA A 269 10.11 5.62 5.46
C ALA A 269 10.32 4.12 5.79
N VAL A 270 9.78 3.22 4.98
CA VAL A 270 9.97 1.78 5.23
C VAL A 270 11.41 1.33 5.00
N PHE A 271 12.16 1.98 4.10
CA PHE A 271 13.57 1.72 3.94
C PHE A 271 14.40 2.18 5.14
N ALA A 272 14.10 3.37 5.70
CA ALA A 272 14.70 3.85 6.95
C ALA A 272 14.47 2.86 8.10
N ALA A 273 13.23 2.42 8.28
CA ALA A 273 12.86 1.42 9.28
C ALA A 273 13.57 0.07 9.05
N ALA A 274 13.63 -0.40 7.80
CA ALA A 274 14.32 -1.64 7.45
C ALA A 274 15.84 -1.57 7.71
N LEU A 275 16.47 -0.41 7.54
CA LEU A 275 17.87 -0.19 7.92
C LEU A 275 18.06 -0.25 9.43
N LYS A 276 17.20 0.41 10.22
CA LYS A 276 17.22 0.36 11.68
C LYS A 276 17.06 -1.09 12.18
N GLU A 277 16.12 -1.83 11.62
CA GLU A 277 15.91 -3.23 11.97
C GLU A 277 17.11 -4.09 11.58
N ALA A 278 17.66 -3.94 10.38
CA ALA A 278 18.85 -4.70 9.95
C ALA A 278 20.06 -4.47 10.88
N GLN A 279 20.23 -3.26 11.41
CA GLN A 279 21.32 -2.91 12.34
C GLN A 279 21.16 -3.52 13.74
N ARG A 280 19.93 -3.83 14.15
CA ARG A 280 19.63 -4.50 15.44
C ARG A 280 19.74 -6.02 15.36
N LEU A 281 19.66 -6.55 14.16
CA LEU A 281 19.70 -7.99 13.92
C LEU A 281 21.14 -8.52 13.81
N PRO A 282 21.38 -9.81 14.09
CA PRO A 282 22.69 -10.42 13.87
C PRO A 282 23.16 -10.31 12.41
N GLU A 283 24.48 -10.35 12.19
CA GLU A 283 25.06 -10.46 10.84
C GLU A 283 24.49 -11.68 10.11
N GLY A 284 24.32 -11.55 8.79
CA GLY A 284 23.71 -12.57 7.95
C GLY A 284 22.18 -12.51 7.88
N SER A 285 21.54 -11.60 8.64
CA SER A 285 20.09 -11.46 8.65
C SER A 285 19.56 -10.92 7.32
N GLN A 286 18.35 -11.40 6.95
CA GLN A 286 17.67 -10.98 5.73
C GLN A 286 16.37 -10.24 6.12
N VAL A 287 16.25 -8.98 5.72
CA VAL A 287 15.09 -8.13 5.98
C VAL A 287 14.28 -7.96 4.69
N LEU A 288 12.99 -8.26 4.76
CA LEU A 288 12.04 -8.06 3.66
C LEU A 288 11.28 -6.74 3.86
N THR A 289 11.13 -5.95 2.80
CA THR A 289 10.26 -4.76 2.81
C THR A 289 9.50 -4.61 1.48
N ILE A 290 8.56 -3.67 1.43
CA ILE A 290 7.74 -3.38 0.25
C ILE A 290 7.85 -1.89 -0.07
N PHE A 291 8.12 -1.55 -1.35
CA PHE A 291 8.05 -0.19 -1.86
C PHE A 291 6.71 0.00 -2.57
N PRO A 292 5.74 0.68 -1.90
CA PRO A 292 4.34 0.54 -2.26
C PRO A 292 3.91 1.33 -3.48
N ASP A 293 4.52 2.47 -3.82
CA ASP A 293 4.06 3.28 -4.95
C ASP A 293 5.14 4.15 -5.60
N VAL A 294 4.79 4.73 -6.75
CA VAL A 294 5.67 5.50 -7.63
C VAL A 294 5.78 6.98 -7.22
N ALA A 295 6.90 7.61 -7.59
CA ALA A 295 7.26 9.00 -7.33
C ALA A 295 6.31 10.05 -7.95
N ASP A 296 5.78 9.77 -9.14
CA ASP A 296 5.07 10.75 -9.99
C ASP A 296 3.88 11.42 -9.29
N ARG A 297 3.33 10.75 -8.29
CA ARG A 297 2.17 11.20 -7.49
C ARG A 297 2.51 12.24 -6.45
N TYR A 298 3.80 12.56 -6.29
CA TYR A 298 4.35 13.39 -5.21
C TYR A 298 5.28 14.49 -5.68
N LEU A 299 5.48 14.65 -7.00
CA LEU A 299 6.42 15.62 -7.55
C LEU A 299 6.05 17.06 -7.20
N SER A 300 4.74 17.39 -7.21
CA SER A 300 4.25 18.71 -6.80
C SER A 300 4.50 19.04 -5.32
N LYS A 301 4.76 18.04 -4.48
CA LYS A 301 5.04 18.19 -3.05
C LYS A 301 6.51 18.47 -2.74
N GLY A 302 7.39 18.47 -3.74
CA GLY A 302 8.80 18.76 -3.55
C GLY A 302 9.59 17.73 -2.74
N ILE A 303 9.09 16.51 -2.56
CA ILE A 303 9.77 15.47 -1.74
C ILE A 303 11.15 15.10 -2.25
N TYR A 304 11.47 15.43 -3.50
CA TYR A 304 12.76 15.18 -4.16
C TYR A 304 13.70 16.39 -4.18
N LEU A 305 13.26 17.55 -3.68
CA LEU A 305 14.01 18.80 -3.65
C LEU A 305 14.87 18.94 -2.39
#